data_55302b882e3b8b01e358d283e7ce6f23
#
_entry.id   55302b882e3b8b01e358d283e7ce6f23
#
_cell.length_a   1.000
_cell.length_b   1.000
_cell.length_c   1.000
_cell.angle_alpha   90.00
_cell.angle_beta   90.00
_cell.angle_gamma   90.00
#
_symmetry.space_group_name_H-M   'P 1'
#
loop_
_entity.id
_entity.type
_entity.pdbx_description
1 polymer ?
#
loop_
_entity_poly.entity_id
_entity_poly.type
_entity_poly.pdbx_seq_one_letter_code
_entity_poly.pdbx_strand_id
1 'polypeptide(L)'
;YKYASELNDFISKNYPDTFCLSGACYPEVHQEAASLEEDLIALKKKVDAGAEYLITQIFFDNNYYYRLVREARIRGINVPIIAGIMPATNSKSLLNIAKLSGCNIPYNLSASIERFKSNPQAMKEVGMNYATNQIIDLITNGVDGIHLYTMNKPETVHEILKRTSNILAEFKND
;
A
#
# COMPACT_ATOMS: atom_id res chain seq x y z
N TYR A 1 -21.75 -4.29 10.75
CA TYR A 1 -21.19 -4.98 9.57
C TYR A 1 -19.98 -5.80 10.00
N LYS A 2 -19.92 -7.03 9.54
CA LYS A 2 -18.77 -7.90 9.80
C LYS A 2 -17.63 -7.64 8.82
N TYR A 3 -17.95 -7.33 7.57
CA TYR A 3 -17.00 -7.10 6.50
C TYR A 3 -17.19 -5.75 5.80
N ALA A 4 -16.13 -5.17 5.28
CA ALA A 4 -16.17 -3.92 4.54
C ALA A 4 -17.09 -3.98 3.29
N SER A 5 -17.20 -5.14 2.64
CA SER A 5 -18.11 -5.34 1.51
C SER A 5 -19.59 -5.16 1.90
N GLU A 6 -19.97 -5.52 3.12
CA GLU A 6 -21.36 -5.33 3.60
C GLU A 6 -21.68 -3.84 3.81
N LEU A 7 -20.69 -3.08 4.31
CA LEU A 7 -20.84 -1.63 4.47
C LEU A 7 -20.88 -0.93 3.11
N ASN A 8 -20.01 -1.32 2.18
CA ASN A 8 -20.03 -0.78 0.82
C ASN A 8 -21.38 -1.04 0.14
N ASP A 9 -21.89 -2.26 0.20
CA ASP A 9 -23.21 -2.64 -0.35
C ASP A 9 -24.35 -1.81 0.28
N PHE A 10 -24.32 -1.62 1.60
CA PHE A 10 -25.30 -0.76 2.28
C PHE A 10 -25.23 0.68 1.80
N ILE A 11 -24.02 1.27 1.70
CA ILE A 11 -23.85 2.67 1.29
C ILE A 11 -24.26 2.83 -0.18
N SER A 12 -23.81 1.95 -1.07
CA SER A 12 -24.16 2.00 -2.50
C SER A 12 -25.66 1.95 -2.74
N LYS A 13 -26.39 1.13 -1.96
CA LYS A 13 -27.87 0.99 -2.10
C LYS A 13 -28.67 2.16 -1.52
N ASN A 14 -28.21 2.71 -0.39
CA ASN A 14 -28.98 3.72 0.32
C ASN A 14 -28.57 5.16 -0.01
N TYR A 15 -27.37 5.36 -0.53
CA TYR A 15 -26.79 6.66 -0.87
C TYR A 15 -26.08 6.59 -2.23
N PRO A 16 -26.81 6.24 -3.31
CA PRO A 16 -26.22 6.12 -4.65
C PRO A 16 -25.56 7.45 -5.07
N ASP A 17 -24.43 7.37 -5.72
CA ASP A 17 -23.67 8.51 -6.27
C ASP A 17 -23.28 9.62 -5.26
N THR A 18 -23.37 9.32 -3.95
CA THR A 18 -23.07 10.28 -2.89
C THR A 18 -21.61 10.19 -2.43
N PHE A 19 -21.04 8.99 -2.40
CA PHE A 19 -19.69 8.72 -1.90
C PHE A 19 -18.89 7.92 -2.91
N CYS A 20 -17.61 8.28 -3.08
CA CYS A 20 -16.64 7.43 -3.72
C CYS A 20 -16.13 6.39 -2.72
N LEU A 21 -16.49 5.13 -2.92
CA LEU A 21 -16.20 4.05 -1.97
C LEU A 21 -14.85 3.40 -2.27
N SER A 22 -14.16 3.00 -1.22
CA SER A 22 -12.90 2.27 -1.35
C SER A 22 -12.86 1.01 -0.50
N GLY A 23 -11.83 0.20 -0.74
CA GLY A 23 -11.56 -0.98 0.06
C GLY A 23 -10.07 -1.21 0.26
N ALA A 24 -9.70 -1.87 1.36
CA ALA A 24 -8.33 -2.35 1.55
C ALA A 24 -8.09 -3.64 0.76
N CYS A 25 -6.86 -3.79 0.22
CA CYS A 25 -6.35 -5.03 -0.38
C CYS A 25 -4.95 -5.35 0.16
N TYR A 26 -4.51 -6.59 0.00
CA TYR A 26 -3.35 -7.11 0.72
C TYR A 26 -2.36 -7.73 -0.27
N PRO A 27 -1.20 -7.08 -0.53
CA PRO A 27 -0.18 -7.63 -1.42
C PRO A 27 0.38 -8.98 -0.98
N GLU A 28 0.44 -9.20 0.34
CA GLU A 28 0.97 -10.41 0.96
C GLU A 28 -0.12 -11.34 1.55
N VAL A 29 -1.37 -11.20 1.10
CA VAL A 29 -2.55 -11.93 1.57
C VAL A 29 -3.05 -11.46 2.94
N HIS A 30 -4.36 -11.33 3.11
CA HIS A 30 -4.98 -10.99 4.39
C HIS A 30 -4.71 -12.08 5.44
N GLN A 31 -4.39 -11.70 6.68
CA GLN A 31 -4.03 -12.65 7.74
C GLN A 31 -5.12 -13.69 8.07
N GLU A 32 -6.40 -13.34 7.85
CA GLU A 32 -7.53 -14.26 8.06
C GLU A 32 -7.86 -15.11 6.82
N ALA A 33 -7.26 -14.85 5.65
CA ALA A 33 -7.48 -15.65 4.45
C ALA A 33 -6.54 -16.87 4.45
N ALA A 34 -7.08 -18.03 4.14
CA ALA A 34 -6.30 -19.26 4.07
C ALA A 34 -5.38 -19.32 2.85
N SER A 35 -5.63 -18.49 1.81
CA SER A 35 -4.86 -18.45 0.57
C SER A 35 -5.03 -17.13 -0.16
N LEU A 36 -4.14 -16.87 -1.13
CA LEU A 36 -4.28 -15.75 -2.06
C LEU A 36 -5.60 -15.82 -2.85
N GLU A 37 -6.03 -17.02 -3.23
CA GLU A 37 -7.30 -17.22 -3.94
C GLU A 37 -8.49 -16.75 -3.12
N GLU A 38 -8.55 -17.13 -1.85
CA GLU A 38 -9.62 -16.73 -0.94
C GLU A 38 -9.65 -15.23 -0.70
N ASP A 39 -8.46 -14.60 -0.53
CA ASP A 39 -8.34 -13.15 -0.38
C ASP A 39 -8.81 -12.40 -1.63
N LEU A 40 -8.46 -12.89 -2.82
CA LEU A 40 -8.91 -12.30 -4.09
C LEU A 40 -10.43 -12.46 -4.32
N ILE A 41 -11.04 -13.56 -3.88
CA ILE A 41 -12.49 -13.72 -3.88
C ILE A 41 -13.15 -12.68 -2.95
N ALA A 42 -12.60 -12.46 -1.75
CA ALA A 42 -13.07 -11.45 -0.84
C ALA A 42 -12.88 -10.03 -1.40
N LEU A 43 -11.76 -9.78 -2.09
CA LEU A 43 -11.48 -8.52 -2.76
C LEU A 43 -12.50 -8.24 -3.89
N LYS A 44 -12.79 -9.25 -4.73
CA LYS A 44 -13.82 -9.13 -5.77
C LYS A 44 -15.17 -8.76 -5.19
N LYS A 45 -15.57 -9.35 -4.07
CA LYS A 45 -16.82 -8.99 -3.38
C LYS A 45 -16.85 -7.52 -2.93
N LYS A 46 -15.71 -6.93 -2.51
CA LYS A 46 -15.66 -5.50 -2.15
C LYS A 46 -15.89 -4.60 -3.37
N VAL A 47 -15.32 -4.97 -4.51
CA VAL A 47 -15.49 -4.22 -5.76
C VAL A 47 -16.92 -4.37 -6.27
N ASP A 48 -17.48 -5.59 -6.29
CA ASP A 48 -18.85 -5.83 -6.71
C ASP A 48 -19.90 -5.15 -5.80
N ALA A 49 -19.52 -4.87 -4.55
CA ALA A 49 -20.32 -4.11 -3.59
C ALA A 49 -20.13 -2.57 -3.72
N GLY A 50 -19.43 -2.08 -4.74
CA GLY A 50 -19.32 -0.66 -5.07
C GLY A 50 -18.00 0.01 -4.73
N ALA A 51 -16.94 -0.73 -4.37
CA ALA A 51 -15.63 -0.10 -4.23
C ALA A 51 -15.09 0.36 -5.60
N GLU A 52 -14.82 1.64 -5.73
CA GLU A 52 -14.38 2.30 -6.97
C GLU A 52 -12.86 2.35 -7.10
N TYR A 53 -12.14 2.18 -6.01
CA TYR A 53 -10.70 2.01 -5.95
C TYR A 53 -10.29 1.21 -4.72
N LEU A 54 -9.04 0.73 -4.72
CA LEU A 54 -8.47 -0.05 -3.63
C LEU A 54 -7.18 0.61 -3.13
N ILE A 55 -6.92 0.51 -1.82
CA ILE A 55 -5.64 0.92 -1.25
C ILE A 55 -4.99 -0.32 -0.64
N THR A 56 -3.72 -0.56 -0.96
CA THR A 56 -3.04 -1.72 -0.39
C THR A 56 -2.65 -1.50 1.07
N GLN A 57 -2.62 -2.59 1.84
CA GLN A 57 -1.83 -2.65 3.06
C GLN A 57 -0.37 -2.36 2.71
N ILE A 58 0.42 -1.91 3.71
CA ILE A 58 1.86 -1.68 3.52
C ILE A 58 2.57 -2.97 3.07
N PHE A 59 3.60 -2.81 2.27
CA PHE A 59 4.50 -3.86 1.81
C PHE A 59 5.89 -3.24 1.59
N PHE A 60 6.94 -4.07 1.59
CA PHE A 60 8.32 -3.60 1.39
C PHE A 60 8.99 -4.25 0.18
N ASP A 61 8.33 -5.17 -0.51
CA ASP A 61 8.76 -5.74 -1.78
C ASP A 61 7.69 -5.49 -2.85
N ASN A 62 8.02 -4.71 -3.87
CA ASN A 62 7.10 -4.33 -4.94
C ASN A 62 6.61 -5.53 -5.78
N ASN A 63 7.32 -6.65 -5.76
CA ASN A 63 6.86 -7.87 -6.44
C ASN A 63 5.52 -8.39 -5.90
N TYR A 64 5.24 -8.18 -4.61
CA TYR A 64 3.92 -8.53 -4.05
C TYR A 64 2.80 -7.66 -4.63
N TYR A 65 3.05 -6.36 -4.80
CA TYR A 65 2.10 -5.45 -5.45
C TYR A 65 1.85 -5.85 -6.90
N TYR A 66 2.90 -6.10 -7.69
CA TYR A 66 2.76 -6.51 -9.09
C TYR A 66 2.01 -7.83 -9.23
N ARG A 67 2.28 -8.80 -8.34
CA ARG A 67 1.52 -10.05 -8.28
C ARG A 67 0.04 -9.80 -7.98
N LEU A 68 -0.26 -8.99 -6.95
CA LEU A 68 -1.64 -8.67 -6.59
C LEU A 68 -2.39 -8.04 -7.77
N VAL A 69 -1.81 -7.02 -8.43
CA VAL A 69 -2.43 -6.35 -9.57
C VAL A 69 -2.72 -7.35 -10.70
N ARG A 70 -1.71 -8.13 -11.10
CA ARG A 70 -1.89 -9.15 -12.15
C ARG A 70 -3.02 -10.13 -11.81
N GLU A 71 -3.02 -10.70 -10.62
CA GLU A 71 -4.03 -11.68 -10.20
C GLU A 71 -5.42 -11.04 -10.06
N ALA A 72 -5.51 -9.79 -9.63
CA ALA A 72 -6.75 -9.02 -9.56
C ALA A 72 -7.33 -8.80 -10.98
N ARG A 73 -6.51 -8.37 -11.94
CA ARG A 73 -6.95 -8.16 -13.33
C ARG A 73 -7.45 -9.44 -13.98
N ILE A 74 -6.80 -10.58 -13.77
CA ILE A 74 -7.27 -11.89 -14.25
C ILE A 74 -8.68 -12.21 -13.74
N ARG A 75 -9.05 -11.74 -12.54
CA ARG A 75 -10.37 -11.95 -11.92
C ARG A 75 -11.38 -10.85 -12.21
N GLY A 76 -11.07 -9.96 -13.16
CA GLY A 76 -11.97 -8.87 -13.57
C GLY A 76 -12.09 -7.74 -12.53
N ILE A 77 -11.10 -7.58 -11.66
CA ILE A 77 -10.99 -6.41 -10.77
C ILE A 77 -10.21 -5.34 -11.53
N ASN A 78 -10.93 -4.37 -12.13
CA ASN A 78 -10.35 -3.35 -13.02
C ASN A 78 -10.28 -1.95 -12.38
N VAL A 79 -10.77 -1.80 -11.16
CA VAL A 79 -10.65 -0.53 -10.42
C VAL A 79 -9.19 -0.21 -10.10
N PRO A 80 -8.82 1.08 -9.94
CA PRO A 80 -7.47 1.46 -9.55
C PRO A 80 -7.01 0.79 -8.24
N ILE A 81 -5.76 0.35 -8.19
CA ILE A 81 -5.12 -0.23 -7.00
C ILE A 81 -3.97 0.68 -6.58
N ILE A 82 -4.21 1.48 -5.56
CA ILE A 82 -3.28 2.47 -5.04
C ILE A 82 -2.27 1.78 -4.11
N ALA A 83 -0.99 1.93 -4.40
CA ALA A 83 0.09 1.33 -3.60
C ALA A 83 0.30 2.08 -2.28
N GLY A 84 0.11 1.41 -1.17
CA GLY A 84 0.32 1.93 0.18
C GLY A 84 1.78 1.81 0.63
N ILE A 85 2.50 2.91 0.70
CA ILE A 85 3.91 2.98 1.05
C ILE A 85 4.09 3.62 2.42
N MET A 86 4.88 2.99 3.28
CA MET A 86 5.25 3.54 4.58
C MET A 86 6.76 3.71 4.69
N PRO A 87 7.27 4.96 4.78
CA PRO A 87 8.69 5.21 5.03
C PRO A 87 9.13 4.63 6.39
N ALA A 88 10.08 3.71 6.36
CA ALA A 88 10.59 2.98 7.52
C ALA A 88 11.54 3.83 8.40
N THR A 89 11.09 5.01 8.85
CA THR A 89 11.93 6.01 9.52
C THR A 89 12.24 5.73 10.99
N ASN A 90 11.60 4.72 11.58
CA ASN A 90 11.82 4.30 12.97
C ASN A 90 11.75 2.77 13.07
N SER A 91 12.83 2.15 13.53
CA SER A 91 12.94 0.68 13.58
C SER A 91 11.89 0.02 14.46
N LYS A 92 11.63 0.57 15.66
CA LYS A 92 10.66 -0.01 16.62
C LYS A 92 9.23 0.06 16.06
N SER A 93 8.83 1.22 15.53
CA SER A 93 7.52 1.40 14.92
C SER A 93 7.34 0.49 13.71
N LEU A 94 8.37 0.39 12.86
CA LEU A 94 8.35 -0.47 11.68
C LEU A 94 8.12 -1.94 12.04
N LEU A 95 8.90 -2.48 12.98
CA LEU A 95 8.77 -3.88 13.40
C LEU A 95 7.38 -4.18 13.99
N ASN A 96 6.83 -3.26 14.78
CA ASN A 96 5.49 -3.40 15.33
C ASN A 96 4.42 -3.38 14.24
N ILE A 97 4.50 -2.45 13.29
CA ILE A 97 3.53 -2.34 12.21
C ILE A 97 3.64 -3.54 11.26
N ALA A 98 4.84 -3.97 10.91
CA ALA A 98 5.05 -5.16 10.08
C ALA A 98 4.41 -6.41 10.72
N LYS A 99 4.57 -6.57 12.04
CA LYS A 99 3.92 -7.66 12.79
C LYS A 99 2.39 -7.55 12.77
N LEU A 100 1.84 -6.35 12.94
CA LEU A 100 0.38 -6.12 12.95
C LEU A 100 -0.24 -6.30 11.57
N SER A 101 0.45 -5.89 10.52
CA SER A 101 -0.03 -5.99 9.13
C SER A 101 0.25 -7.34 8.48
N GLY A 102 1.11 -8.16 9.09
CA GLY A 102 1.54 -9.44 8.52
C GLY A 102 2.48 -9.31 7.31
N CYS A 103 3.04 -8.13 7.06
CA CYS A 103 3.94 -7.93 5.92
C CYS A 103 5.37 -8.39 6.23
N ASN A 104 6.06 -8.89 5.22
CA ASN A 104 7.45 -9.29 5.30
C ASN A 104 8.39 -8.08 5.16
N ILE A 105 9.49 -8.12 5.92
CA ILE A 105 10.58 -7.16 5.78
C ILE A 105 11.70 -7.84 4.99
N PRO A 106 12.02 -7.38 3.76
CA PRO A 106 13.10 -7.96 2.95
C PRO A 106 14.45 -7.89 3.65
N TYR A 107 15.33 -8.83 3.32
CA TYR A 107 16.63 -8.98 3.97
C TYR A 107 17.46 -7.69 3.94
N ASN A 108 17.54 -7.01 2.81
CA ASN A 108 18.28 -5.75 2.66
C ASN A 108 17.78 -4.66 3.60
N LEU A 109 16.47 -4.55 3.79
CA LEU A 109 15.87 -3.60 4.73
C LEU A 109 16.10 -4.05 6.18
N SER A 110 15.90 -5.33 6.50
CA SER A 110 16.10 -5.86 7.85
C SER A 110 17.56 -5.74 8.32
N ALA A 111 18.53 -5.99 7.44
CA ALA A 111 19.95 -5.79 7.71
C ALA A 111 20.29 -4.32 8.00
N SER A 112 19.69 -3.39 7.24
CA SER A 112 19.85 -1.95 7.47
C SER A 112 19.23 -1.51 8.80
N ILE A 113 18.04 -2.01 9.13
CA ILE A 113 17.38 -1.75 10.41
C ILE A 113 18.28 -2.21 11.56
N GLU A 114 18.77 -3.44 11.51
CA GLU A 114 19.62 -3.99 12.56
C GLU A 114 20.89 -3.16 12.75
N ARG A 115 21.51 -2.72 11.64
CA ARG A 115 22.74 -1.92 11.66
C ARG A 115 22.54 -0.53 12.27
N PHE A 116 21.40 0.12 11.97
CA PHE A 116 21.18 1.54 12.29
C PHE A 116 20.13 1.79 13.38
N LYS A 117 19.55 0.75 14.00
CA LYS A 117 18.48 0.87 15.01
C LYS A 117 18.79 1.78 16.19
N SER A 118 20.07 1.94 16.56
CA SER A 118 20.53 2.80 17.66
C SER A 118 20.82 4.25 17.23
N ASN A 119 20.76 4.56 15.92
CA ASN A 119 20.97 5.91 15.39
C ASN A 119 19.70 6.38 14.65
N PRO A 120 18.84 7.20 15.30
CA PRO A 120 17.58 7.64 14.72
C PRO A 120 17.71 8.41 13.40
N GLN A 121 18.77 9.22 13.24
CA GLN A 121 19.01 9.97 12.01
C GLN A 121 19.37 9.03 10.86
N ALA A 122 20.32 8.13 11.07
CA ALA A 122 20.68 7.13 10.07
C ALA A 122 19.50 6.22 9.70
N MET A 123 18.69 5.82 10.69
CA MET A 123 17.49 5.03 10.43
C MET A 123 16.45 5.79 9.61
N LYS A 124 16.28 7.09 9.88
CA LYS A 124 15.41 7.95 9.06
C LYS A 124 15.89 8.02 7.61
N GLU A 125 17.18 8.20 7.39
CA GLU A 125 17.77 8.23 6.03
C GLU A 125 17.56 6.90 5.30
N VAL A 126 17.79 5.77 5.95
CA VAL A 126 17.54 4.43 5.41
C VAL A 126 16.08 4.30 4.96
N GLY A 127 15.14 4.62 5.86
CA GLY A 127 13.71 4.49 5.58
C GLY A 127 13.23 5.40 4.46
N MET A 128 13.73 6.64 4.41
CA MET A 128 13.39 7.59 3.36
C MET A 128 13.94 7.15 1.99
N ASN A 129 15.17 6.68 1.94
CA ASN A 129 15.77 6.19 0.70
C ASN A 129 15.06 4.92 0.20
N TYR A 130 14.75 4.01 1.11
CA TYR A 130 14.03 2.79 0.77
C TYR A 130 12.65 3.10 0.15
N ALA A 131 11.84 3.92 0.82
CA ALA A 131 10.53 4.32 0.33
C ALA A 131 10.61 5.11 -0.99
N THR A 132 11.61 5.98 -1.15
CA THR A 132 11.83 6.70 -2.40
C THR A 132 12.10 5.73 -3.56
N ASN A 133 12.96 4.73 -3.36
CA ASN A 133 13.26 3.72 -4.38
C ASN A 133 12.04 2.85 -4.72
N GLN A 134 11.23 2.45 -3.71
CA GLN A 134 9.97 1.76 -3.96
C GLN A 134 9.03 2.60 -4.84
N ILE A 135 8.86 3.88 -4.54
CA ILE A 135 8.00 4.80 -5.28
C ILE A 135 8.48 4.95 -6.73
N ILE A 136 9.79 5.14 -6.94
CA ILE A 136 10.38 5.25 -8.28
C ILE A 136 10.10 3.98 -9.10
N ASP A 137 10.33 2.81 -8.52
CA ASP A 137 10.09 1.54 -9.18
C ASP A 137 8.60 1.33 -9.50
N LEU A 138 7.69 1.66 -8.58
CA LEU A 138 6.24 1.57 -8.80
C LEU A 138 5.77 2.51 -9.93
N ILE A 139 6.24 3.76 -9.97
CA ILE A 139 5.90 4.72 -11.03
C ILE A 139 6.44 4.22 -12.37
N THR A 140 7.69 3.75 -12.41
CA THR A 140 8.32 3.20 -13.62
C THR A 140 7.52 2.02 -14.20
N ASN A 141 6.84 1.24 -13.35
CA ASN A 141 6.03 0.10 -13.75
C ASN A 141 4.53 0.39 -13.84
N GLY A 142 4.12 1.65 -13.94
CA GLY A 142 2.74 2.05 -14.24
C GLY A 142 1.76 1.82 -13.09
N VAL A 143 2.14 2.16 -11.86
CA VAL A 143 1.24 2.11 -10.71
C VAL A 143 0.05 3.06 -10.88
N ASP A 144 -1.16 2.65 -10.51
CA ASP A 144 -2.36 3.51 -10.59
C ASP A 144 -2.29 4.74 -9.66
N GLY A 145 -1.51 4.68 -8.58
CA GLY A 145 -1.30 5.78 -7.64
C GLY A 145 -0.52 5.35 -6.41
N ILE A 146 -0.07 6.33 -5.63
CA ILE A 146 0.69 6.12 -4.38
C ILE A 146 -0.06 6.73 -3.20
N HIS A 147 -0.26 5.93 -2.15
CA HIS A 147 -0.73 6.38 -0.84
C HIS A 147 0.42 6.32 0.17
N LEU A 148 0.67 7.44 0.88
CA LEU A 148 1.74 7.50 1.89
C LEU A 148 1.18 7.35 3.31
N TYR A 149 1.56 6.28 4.01
CA TYR A 149 1.31 6.10 5.43
C TYR A 149 2.35 6.85 6.25
N THR A 150 2.01 8.00 6.80
CA THR A 150 2.98 8.91 7.44
C THR A 150 2.86 8.98 8.95
N MET A 151 1.87 8.35 9.54
CA MET A 151 1.61 8.38 10.98
C MET A 151 1.56 9.81 11.55
N ASN A 152 0.87 10.70 10.84
CA ASN A 152 0.72 12.12 11.18
C ASN A 152 2.05 12.89 11.23
N LYS A 153 3.01 12.56 10.34
CA LYS A 153 4.30 13.26 10.21
C LYS A 153 4.37 13.95 8.85
N PRO A 154 3.89 15.19 8.73
CA PRO A 154 3.83 15.92 7.45
C PRO A 154 5.21 16.16 6.84
N GLU A 155 6.25 16.29 7.66
CA GLU A 155 7.63 16.40 7.21
C GLU A 155 8.11 15.19 6.39
N THR A 156 7.58 14.01 6.67
CA THR A 156 7.88 12.79 5.89
C THR A 156 7.31 12.89 4.47
N VAL A 157 6.08 13.38 4.33
CA VAL A 157 5.46 13.63 3.02
C VAL A 157 6.27 14.65 2.24
N HIS A 158 6.56 15.80 2.86
CA HIS A 158 7.31 16.87 2.22
C HIS A 158 8.66 16.40 1.69
N GLU A 159 9.38 15.62 2.48
CA GLU A 159 10.68 15.06 2.10
C GLU A 159 10.58 14.08 0.91
N ILE A 160 9.58 13.18 0.91
CA ILE A 160 9.33 12.25 -0.21
C ILE A 160 8.99 13.05 -1.48
N LEU A 161 8.04 14.00 -1.40
CA LEU A 161 7.63 14.81 -2.55
C LEU A 161 8.80 15.61 -3.12
N LYS A 162 9.68 16.15 -2.27
CA LYS A 162 10.89 16.85 -2.71
C LYS A 162 11.84 15.94 -3.48
N ARG A 163 12.04 14.69 -3.01
CA ARG A 163 12.92 13.70 -3.64
C ARG A 163 12.38 13.16 -4.96
N THR A 164 11.07 13.15 -5.13
CA THR A 164 10.38 12.57 -6.29
C THR A 164 9.71 13.61 -7.20
N SER A 165 9.93 14.91 -6.97
CA SER A 165 9.19 16.00 -7.62
C SER A 165 9.23 15.93 -9.16
N ASN A 166 10.39 15.70 -9.76
CA ASN A 166 10.53 15.60 -11.21
C ASN A 166 9.88 14.32 -11.76
N ILE A 167 10.02 13.21 -11.05
CA ILE A 167 9.41 11.92 -11.42
C ILE A 167 7.89 12.02 -11.39
N LEU A 168 7.34 12.65 -10.33
CA LEU A 168 5.89 12.87 -10.21
C LEU A 168 5.34 13.86 -11.24
N ALA A 169 6.16 14.78 -11.75
CA ALA A 169 5.77 15.68 -12.82
C ALA A 169 5.56 14.91 -14.15
N GLU A 170 6.45 13.97 -14.47
CA GLU A 170 6.29 13.08 -15.63
C GLU A 170 5.09 12.14 -15.47
N PHE A 171 4.91 11.55 -14.30
CA PHE A 171 3.78 10.65 -14.00
C PHE A 171 2.39 11.29 -14.16
N LYS A 172 2.28 12.62 -14.10
CA LYS A 172 1.02 13.34 -14.33
C LYS A 172 0.72 13.62 -15.81
N ASN A 173 1.70 13.44 -16.68
CA ASN A 173 1.60 13.74 -18.11
C ASN A 173 1.23 12.49 -18.95
N ASP A 174 1.23 11.30 -18.34
CA ASP A 174 0.79 10.02 -18.91
C ASP A 174 -0.70 9.75 -18.59
#